data_c5bcd01b462d3d3c2e8453c276572432
#
_entry.id   c5bcd01b462d3d3c2e8453c276572432
#
_cell.length_a   1.000
_cell.length_b   1.000
_cell.length_c   1.000
_cell.angle_alpha   90.00
_cell.angle_beta   90.00
_cell.angle_gamma   90.00
#
_symmetry.space_group_name_H-M   'P 1'
#
loop_
_entity.id
_entity.type
_entity.pdbx_description
1 polymer ?
#
loop_
_entity_poly.entity_id
_entity_poly.type
_entity_poly.pdbx_seq_one_letter_code
_entity_poly.pdbx_strand_id
1 'polypeptide(L)'
;MFVHCTSNSDDRQVMQFIGDEMEKRGYNSLYGAADHIIFKNKKAISILDGHEGEIDFIFRFTPLEWLKDIKPKTWDGYFDTITPSCNHPVAIFAQTKRFPLIWESLKKNGIKLDTWEKLLPHTILVKDLKDKEGYIYKPACGRVGEKISIKEACDEEEYNLILKDVKRHPNDYLAQEKFISMPILSPNKEEYHVCIGSYTVEGKHAGFYARISKKPRIDSHALDLPVIIERG
;
A
#
# COMPACT_ATOMS: atom_id res chain seq x y z
N MET A 1 15.90 -13.65 2.13
CA MET A 1 16.28 -12.26 2.45
C MET A 1 15.05 -11.40 2.59
N PHE A 2 14.96 -10.59 3.66
CA PHE A 2 13.92 -9.60 3.90
C PHE A 2 14.37 -8.25 3.35
N VAL A 3 13.61 -7.74 2.38
CA VAL A 3 13.92 -6.48 1.67
C VAL A 3 12.99 -5.38 2.13
N HIS A 4 13.52 -4.38 2.81
CA HIS A 4 12.75 -3.30 3.39
C HIS A 4 13.46 -1.95 3.27
N CYS A 5 12.76 -0.86 3.57
CA CYS A 5 13.38 0.46 3.70
C CYS A 5 14.18 0.50 5.03
N THR A 6 15.50 0.44 4.94
CA THR A 6 16.37 0.33 6.13
C THR A 6 16.38 1.57 7.01
N SER A 7 15.95 2.72 6.49
CA SER A 7 15.79 3.96 7.26
C SER A 7 14.47 4.05 8.03
N ASN A 8 13.51 3.13 7.78
CA ASN A 8 12.23 3.09 8.47
C ASN A 8 12.29 2.06 9.60
N SER A 9 12.19 2.53 10.85
CA SER A 9 12.26 1.68 12.06
C SER A 9 11.11 0.70 12.15
N ASP A 10 9.90 1.12 11.78
CA ASP A 10 8.68 0.31 11.90
C ASP A 10 8.72 -0.85 10.91
N ASP A 11 9.09 -0.57 9.65
CA ASP A 11 9.29 -1.60 8.63
C ASP A 11 10.34 -2.63 9.08
N ARG A 12 11.44 -2.14 9.66
CA ARG A 12 12.51 -3.00 10.19
C ARG A 12 11.99 -3.92 11.29
N GLN A 13 11.25 -3.39 12.27
CA GLN A 13 10.70 -4.18 13.37
C GLN A 13 9.76 -5.28 12.88
N VAL A 14 8.89 -4.97 11.92
CA VAL A 14 7.99 -5.96 11.31
C VAL A 14 8.80 -7.06 10.60
N MET A 15 9.83 -6.70 9.85
CA MET A 15 10.66 -7.69 9.15
C MET A 15 11.46 -8.55 10.12
N GLN A 16 12.01 -7.96 11.17
CA GLN A 16 12.71 -8.70 12.22
C GLN A 16 11.79 -9.68 12.93
N PHE A 17 10.58 -9.25 13.32
CA PHE A 17 9.60 -10.14 13.93
C PHE A 17 9.29 -11.36 13.06
N ILE A 18 9.06 -11.16 11.76
CA ILE A 18 8.79 -12.26 10.82
C ILE A 18 10.05 -13.13 10.66
N GLY A 19 11.22 -12.52 10.55
CA GLY A 19 12.48 -13.24 10.42
C GLY A 19 12.82 -14.10 11.63
N ASP A 20 12.60 -13.59 12.85
CA ASP A 20 12.77 -14.36 14.09
C ASP A 20 11.87 -15.61 14.12
N GLU A 21 10.64 -15.49 13.61
CA GLU A 21 9.73 -16.65 13.48
C GLU A 21 10.20 -17.64 12.41
N MET A 22 10.86 -17.17 11.36
CA MET A 22 11.46 -18.05 10.35
C MET A 22 12.71 -18.74 10.89
N GLU A 23 13.55 -18.05 11.66
CA GLU A 23 14.74 -18.62 12.30
C GLU A 23 14.40 -19.74 13.29
N LYS A 24 13.34 -19.58 14.08
CA LYS A 24 12.80 -20.63 14.95
C LYS A 24 12.40 -21.89 14.18
N ARG A 25 12.15 -21.76 12.88
CA ARG A 25 11.81 -22.88 11.97
C ARG A 25 13.01 -23.39 11.17
N GLY A 26 14.22 -22.89 11.47
CA GLY A 26 15.47 -23.35 10.87
C GLY A 26 15.86 -22.64 9.56
N TYR A 27 15.24 -21.50 9.24
CA TYR A 27 15.63 -20.69 8.09
C TYR A 27 16.60 -19.59 8.50
N ASN A 28 17.55 -19.25 7.63
CA ASN A 28 18.46 -18.12 7.84
C ASN A 28 17.79 -16.83 7.36
N SER A 29 17.74 -15.82 8.21
CA SER A 29 17.18 -14.52 7.91
C SER A 29 18.27 -13.49 7.64
N LEU A 30 18.17 -12.83 6.49
CA LEU A 30 19.05 -11.75 6.08
C LEU A 30 18.20 -10.49 5.80
N TYR A 31 18.62 -9.34 6.31
CA TYR A 31 17.86 -8.09 6.21
C TYR A 31 18.64 -7.06 5.41
N GLY A 32 17.98 -6.37 4.48
CA GLY A 32 18.64 -5.35 3.69
C GLY A 32 17.70 -4.50 2.85
N ALA A 33 18.28 -3.50 2.22
CA ALA A 33 17.59 -2.64 1.26
C ALA A 33 17.51 -3.31 -0.12
N ALA A 34 16.68 -2.77 -0.99
CA ALA A 34 16.47 -3.30 -2.33
C ALA A 34 17.73 -3.25 -3.22
N ASP A 35 18.62 -2.31 -2.98
CA ASP A 35 19.90 -2.16 -3.67
C ASP A 35 21.03 -3.07 -3.14
N HIS A 36 20.78 -3.81 -2.06
CA HIS A 36 21.68 -4.88 -1.60
C HIS A 36 21.47 -6.20 -2.34
N ILE A 37 20.63 -6.21 -3.36
CA ILE A 37 20.42 -7.36 -4.25
C ILE A 37 20.85 -7.00 -5.67
N ILE A 38 21.60 -7.89 -6.28
CA ILE A 38 21.83 -7.87 -7.72
C ILE A 38 21.24 -9.15 -8.34
N PHE A 39 20.95 -9.10 -9.64
CA PHE A 39 20.41 -10.25 -10.35
C PHE A 39 21.40 -10.73 -11.40
N LYS A 40 21.79 -12.01 -11.31
CA LYS A 40 22.66 -12.68 -12.28
C LYS A 40 22.00 -13.96 -12.74
N ASN A 41 21.92 -14.17 -14.04
CA ASN A 41 21.28 -15.35 -14.62
C ASN A 41 19.87 -15.60 -14.06
N LYS A 42 19.11 -14.53 -13.88
CA LYS A 42 17.77 -14.53 -13.27
C LYS A 42 17.71 -14.97 -11.80
N LYS A 43 18.80 -15.08 -11.10
CA LYS A 43 18.87 -15.38 -9.67
C LYS A 43 19.22 -14.14 -8.87
N ALA A 44 18.61 -14.02 -7.72
CA ALA A 44 18.92 -12.94 -6.77
C ALA A 44 20.19 -13.28 -5.99
N ILE A 45 21.09 -12.34 -5.90
CA ILE A 45 22.39 -12.46 -5.21
C ILE A 45 22.49 -11.33 -4.18
N SER A 46 22.74 -11.66 -2.94
CA SER A 46 23.09 -10.69 -1.90
C SER A 46 24.49 -10.13 -2.14
N ILE A 47 24.61 -8.81 -2.01
CA ILE A 47 25.90 -8.11 -2.00
C ILE A 47 26.16 -7.43 -0.64
N LEU A 48 25.47 -7.86 0.40
CA LEU A 48 25.75 -7.41 1.75
C LEU A 48 27.09 -7.96 2.22
N ASP A 49 27.93 -7.06 2.76
CA ASP A 49 29.24 -7.40 3.30
C ASP A 49 29.15 -8.51 4.35
N GLY A 50 29.95 -9.56 4.17
CA GLY A 50 29.93 -10.78 5.01
C GLY A 50 28.70 -11.67 4.83
N HIS A 51 27.80 -11.36 3.91
CA HIS A 51 26.59 -12.13 3.59
C HIS A 51 26.33 -12.20 2.08
N GLU A 52 27.41 -12.26 1.30
CA GLU A 52 27.33 -12.36 -0.15
C GLU A 52 26.94 -13.78 -0.57
N GLY A 53 26.13 -13.87 -1.60
CA GLY A 53 25.75 -15.17 -2.17
C GLY A 53 24.34 -15.23 -2.70
N GLU A 54 23.98 -16.42 -3.21
CA GLU A 54 22.65 -16.68 -3.77
C GLU A 54 21.56 -16.61 -2.68
N ILE A 55 20.46 -15.98 -3.01
CA ILE A 55 19.28 -15.83 -2.15
C ILE A 55 18.25 -16.87 -2.56
N ASP A 56 17.82 -17.74 -1.64
CA ASP A 56 16.82 -18.77 -1.89
C ASP A 56 15.40 -18.22 -1.99
N PHE A 57 15.12 -17.13 -1.24
CA PHE A 57 13.79 -16.51 -1.20
C PHE A 57 13.87 -15.04 -0.84
N ILE A 58 13.06 -14.22 -1.53
CA ILE A 58 12.92 -12.78 -1.24
C ILE A 58 11.58 -12.51 -0.56
N PHE A 59 11.63 -11.98 0.67
CA PHE A 59 10.46 -11.35 1.30
C PHE A 59 10.55 -9.84 1.06
N ARG A 60 9.82 -9.33 0.08
CA ARG A 60 9.89 -7.94 -0.32
C ARG A 60 8.82 -7.12 0.40
N PHE A 61 9.24 -6.26 1.30
CA PHE A 61 8.39 -5.29 1.99
C PHE A 61 8.46 -3.89 1.36
N THR A 62 9.55 -3.59 0.66
CA THR A 62 9.68 -2.35 -0.12
C THR A 62 8.63 -2.30 -1.24
N PRO A 63 7.84 -1.21 -1.35
CA PRO A 63 6.88 -1.02 -2.42
C PRO A 63 7.52 -1.04 -3.81
N LEU A 64 6.90 -1.72 -4.76
CA LEU A 64 7.43 -1.80 -6.13
C LEU A 64 7.46 -0.43 -6.82
N GLU A 65 6.47 0.41 -6.58
CA GLU A 65 6.41 1.77 -7.13
C GLU A 65 7.57 2.66 -6.68
N TRP A 66 8.21 2.36 -5.56
CA TRP A 66 9.41 3.08 -5.10
C TRP A 66 10.67 2.59 -5.79
N LEU A 67 10.70 1.34 -6.23
CA LEU A 67 11.88 0.76 -6.90
C LEU A 67 12.17 1.41 -8.24
N LYS A 68 11.18 2.01 -8.91
CA LYS A 68 11.37 2.76 -10.17
C LYS A 68 12.33 3.95 -10.02
N ASP A 69 12.41 4.51 -8.81
CA ASP A 69 13.26 5.67 -8.49
C ASP A 69 14.68 5.23 -8.08
N ILE A 70 14.91 3.93 -7.92
CA ILE A 70 16.22 3.30 -7.73
C ILE A 70 16.81 2.99 -9.11
N LYS A 71 18.10 2.66 -9.18
CA LYS A 71 18.77 2.34 -10.45
C LYS A 71 18.01 1.28 -11.25
N PRO A 72 17.68 1.51 -12.54
CA PRO A 72 16.81 0.64 -13.35
C PRO A 72 17.21 -0.84 -13.34
N LYS A 73 18.52 -1.13 -13.34
CA LYS A 73 19.05 -2.52 -13.31
C LYS A 73 18.68 -3.31 -12.05
N THR A 74 18.37 -2.61 -10.95
CA THR A 74 17.97 -3.27 -9.69
C THR A 74 16.48 -3.57 -9.71
N TRP A 75 15.69 -2.72 -10.34
CA TRP A 75 14.24 -2.84 -10.42
C TRP A 75 13.81 -3.95 -11.38
N ASP A 76 14.37 -4.03 -12.57
CA ASP A 76 13.98 -5.01 -13.60
C ASP A 76 14.14 -6.46 -13.11
N GLY A 77 15.18 -6.74 -12.35
CA GLY A 77 15.46 -8.08 -11.83
C GLY A 77 14.36 -8.62 -10.91
N TYR A 78 13.61 -7.77 -10.20
CA TYR A 78 12.50 -8.21 -9.36
C TYR A 78 11.34 -8.81 -10.17
N PHE A 79 11.19 -8.47 -11.45
CA PHE A 79 10.14 -9.01 -12.33
C PHE A 79 10.57 -10.27 -13.08
N ASP A 80 11.88 -10.41 -13.36
CA ASP A 80 12.40 -11.48 -14.22
C ASP A 80 13.16 -12.58 -13.44
N THR A 81 13.28 -12.43 -12.13
CA THR A 81 14.00 -13.42 -11.31
C THR A 81 13.23 -14.73 -11.19
N ILE A 82 13.98 -15.85 -11.21
CA ILE A 82 13.46 -17.17 -10.85
C ILE A 82 13.54 -17.44 -9.34
N THR A 83 14.22 -16.57 -8.57
CA THR A 83 14.22 -16.63 -7.11
C THR A 83 12.81 -16.37 -6.59
N PRO A 84 12.20 -17.30 -5.85
CA PRO A 84 10.86 -17.11 -5.31
C PRO A 84 10.75 -15.84 -4.47
N SER A 85 9.62 -15.16 -4.57
CA SER A 85 9.39 -13.92 -3.80
C SER A 85 7.98 -13.78 -3.27
N CYS A 86 7.86 -13.22 -2.09
CA CYS A 86 6.65 -12.65 -1.49
C CYS A 86 6.90 -11.15 -1.22
N ASN A 87 6.08 -10.23 -1.66
CA ASN A 87 4.95 -10.36 -2.58
C ASN A 87 5.44 -10.47 -4.02
N HIS A 88 4.73 -11.27 -4.82
CA HIS A 88 5.02 -11.33 -6.24
C HIS A 88 4.84 -9.95 -6.89
N PRO A 89 5.66 -9.55 -7.89
CA PRO A 89 5.55 -8.24 -8.55
C PRO A 89 4.17 -7.91 -9.11
N VAL A 90 3.38 -8.92 -9.49
CA VAL A 90 1.99 -8.73 -9.94
C VAL A 90 1.12 -8.01 -8.90
N ALA A 91 1.49 -8.04 -7.63
CA ALA A 91 0.79 -7.34 -6.55
C ALA A 91 0.68 -5.82 -6.77
N ILE A 92 1.53 -5.22 -7.63
CA ILE A 92 1.41 -3.80 -8.00
C ILE A 92 0.05 -3.47 -8.63
N PHE A 93 -0.55 -4.42 -9.36
CA PHE A 93 -1.87 -4.23 -9.96
C PHE A 93 -3.00 -4.21 -8.92
N ALA A 94 -2.86 -4.94 -7.82
CA ALA A 94 -3.79 -4.89 -6.70
C ALA A 94 -3.55 -3.67 -5.79
N GLN A 95 -2.34 -3.15 -5.77
CA GLN A 95 -1.92 -2.04 -4.93
C GLN A 95 -2.34 -0.68 -5.47
N THR A 96 -2.44 -0.54 -6.80
CA THR A 96 -2.86 0.70 -7.43
C THR A 96 -4.36 0.97 -7.22
N LYS A 97 -4.70 2.23 -6.94
CA LYS A 97 -6.11 2.69 -6.87
C LYS A 97 -6.80 2.73 -8.24
N ARG A 98 -6.10 2.33 -9.32
CA ARG A 98 -6.67 2.23 -10.68
C ARG A 98 -7.50 0.98 -10.91
N PHE A 99 -7.55 0.06 -9.98
CA PHE A 99 -8.31 -1.18 -10.12
C PHE A 99 -9.77 -0.98 -10.59
N PRO A 100 -10.54 0.00 -10.07
CA PRO A 100 -11.89 0.24 -10.55
C PRO A 100 -12.00 0.62 -12.03
N LEU A 101 -10.95 1.19 -12.61
CA LEU A 101 -10.98 1.61 -14.03
C LEU A 101 -11.02 0.45 -15.02
N ILE A 102 -10.65 -0.76 -14.60
CA ILE A 102 -10.61 -1.95 -15.45
C ILE A 102 -11.80 -2.89 -15.21
N TRP A 103 -12.73 -2.54 -14.32
CA TRP A 103 -13.84 -3.42 -13.94
C TRP A 103 -14.71 -3.81 -15.11
N GLU A 104 -15.05 -2.89 -16.00
CA GLU A 104 -15.83 -3.19 -17.20
C GLU A 104 -15.15 -4.24 -18.10
N SER A 105 -13.82 -4.15 -18.23
CA SER A 105 -13.05 -5.14 -18.97
C SER A 105 -13.04 -6.50 -18.27
N LEU A 106 -12.90 -6.51 -16.95
CA LEU A 106 -12.92 -7.74 -16.15
C LEU A 106 -14.29 -8.43 -16.22
N LYS A 107 -15.39 -7.66 -16.11
CA LYS A 107 -16.76 -8.19 -16.25
C LYS A 107 -16.99 -8.82 -17.62
N LYS A 108 -16.53 -8.18 -18.69
CA LYS A 108 -16.60 -8.75 -20.06
C LYS A 108 -15.86 -10.08 -20.18
N ASN A 109 -14.87 -10.32 -19.32
CA ASN A 109 -14.13 -11.58 -19.24
C ASN A 109 -14.68 -12.54 -18.16
N GLY A 110 -15.90 -12.31 -17.68
CA GLY A 110 -16.60 -13.22 -16.76
C GLY A 110 -16.25 -13.07 -15.30
N ILE A 111 -15.46 -12.05 -14.90
CA ILE A 111 -15.13 -11.79 -13.51
C ILE A 111 -16.30 -11.09 -12.81
N LYS A 112 -16.78 -11.65 -11.71
CA LYS A 112 -17.84 -11.05 -10.89
C LYS A 112 -17.25 -10.02 -9.93
N LEU A 113 -17.77 -8.82 -9.97
CA LEU A 113 -17.29 -7.69 -9.15
C LEU A 113 -18.40 -7.02 -8.33
N ASP A 114 -19.56 -7.66 -8.20
CA ASP A 114 -20.76 -7.10 -7.59
C ASP A 114 -20.51 -6.52 -6.18
N THR A 115 -19.71 -7.21 -5.36
CA THR A 115 -19.35 -6.75 -4.03
C THR A 115 -18.47 -5.50 -4.07
N TRP A 116 -17.50 -5.46 -4.97
CA TRP A 116 -16.62 -4.30 -5.14
C TRP A 116 -17.38 -3.08 -5.64
N GLU A 117 -18.25 -3.25 -6.63
CA GLU A 117 -19.09 -2.18 -7.19
C GLU A 117 -20.04 -1.60 -6.14
N LYS A 118 -20.54 -2.45 -5.22
CA LYS A 118 -21.42 -2.02 -4.13
C LYS A 118 -20.68 -1.26 -3.03
N LEU A 119 -19.43 -1.61 -2.76
CA LEU A 119 -18.70 -1.11 -1.59
C LEU A 119 -17.73 0.03 -1.90
N LEU A 120 -17.17 0.08 -3.11
CA LEU A 120 -16.21 1.12 -3.46
C LEU A 120 -16.89 2.32 -4.12
N PRO A 121 -16.54 3.55 -3.73
CA PRO A 121 -17.02 4.77 -4.38
C PRO A 121 -16.60 4.81 -5.85
N HIS A 122 -17.43 5.42 -6.68
CA HIS A 122 -17.16 5.60 -8.10
C HIS A 122 -15.81 6.29 -8.31
N THR A 123 -14.99 5.71 -9.20
CA THR A 123 -13.61 6.16 -9.45
C THR A 123 -13.39 6.28 -10.94
N ILE A 124 -12.87 7.43 -11.37
CA ILE A 124 -12.60 7.74 -12.78
C ILE A 124 -11.23 8.40 -12.95
N LEU A 125 -10.77 8.51 -14.19
CA LEU A 125 -9.58 9.31 -14.50
C LEU A 125 -9.89 10.80 -14.32
N VAL A 126 -8.91 11.57 -13.85
CA VAL A 126 -9.04 13.02 -13.64
C VAL A 126 -9.48 13.74 -14.93
N LYS A 127 -8.96 13.30 -16.08
CA LYS A 127 -9.29 13.88 -17.40
C LYS A 127 -10.75 13.66 -17.82
N ASP A 128 -11.40 12.62 -17.30
CA ASP A 128 -12.78 12.24 -17.65
C ASP A 128 -13.80 12.87 -16.70
N LEU A 129 -13.32 13.55 -15.63
CA LEU A 129 -14.17 14.23 -14.67
C LEU A 129 -14.73 15.52 -15.26
N LYS A 130 -16.04 15.56 -15.52
CA LYS A 130 -16.75 16.71 -16.05
C LYS A 130 -17.16 17.67 -14.95
N ASP A 131 -17.72 17.14 -13.87
CA ASP A 131 -18.12 17.88 -12.69
C ASP A 131 -17.20 17.51 -11.51
N LYS A 132 -16.63 18.51 -10.86
CA LYS A 132 -15.69 18.32 -9.73
C LYS A 132 -16.40 18.26 -8.38
N GLU A 133 -17.67 18.64 -8.33
CA GLU A 133 -18.45 18.60 -7.10
C GLU A 133 -18.62 17.15 -6.62
N GLY A 134 -18.44 16.93 -5.33
CA GLY A 134 -18.55 15.60 -4.74
C GLY A 134 -17.37 14.63 -5.00
N TYR A 135 -16.31 15.10 -5.67
CA TYR A 135 -15.13 14.27 -5.92
C TYR A 135 -13.89 14.73 -5.14
N ILE A 136 -13.06 13.78 -4.77
CA ILE A 136 -11.72 14.00 -4.21
C ILE A 136 -10.68 13.40 -5.14
N TYR A 137 -9.47 13.95 -5.09
CA TYR A 137 -8.33 13.42 -5.84
C TYR A 137 -7.45 12.56 -4.95
N LYS A 138 -7.01 11.43 -5.49
CA LYS A 138 -6.11 10.48 -4.81
C LYS A 138 -4.97 10.10 -5.75
N PRO A 139 -3.71 10.07 -5.28
CA PRO A 139 -2.61 9.51 -6.05
C PRO A 139 -2.89 8.04 -6.39
N ALA A 140 -2.60 7.61 -7.61
CA ALA A 140 -2.84 6.24 -8.04
C ALA A 140 -2.10 5.21 -7.20
N CYS A 141 -0.87 5.54 -6.78
CA CYS A 141 0.00 4.69 -5.95
C CYS A 141 0.37 5.33 -4.60
N GLY A 142 -0.40 6.33 -4.12
CA GLY A 142 -0.15 6.97 -2.82
C GLY A 142 -0.52 6.06 -1.65
N ARG A 143 0.12 6.30 -0.52
CA ARG A 143 -0.03 5.55 0.73
C ARG A 143 -0.42 6.48 1.87
N VAL A 144 -0.88 5.90 2.97
CA VAL A 144 -1.08 6.57 4.28
C VAL A 144 -1.83 7.91 4.16
N GLY A 145 -2.84 8.00 3.30
CA GLY A 145 -3.64 9.22 3.14
C GLY A 145 -2.92 10.43 2.53
N GLU A 146 -1.67 10.28 2.07
CA GLU A 146 -0.89 11.36 1.50
C GLU A 146 -1.51 11.91 0.21
N LYS A 147 -1.43 13.22 0.04
CA LYS A 147 -1.88 13.95 -1.14
C LYS A 147 -3.35 13.65 -1.54
N ILE A 148 -4.21 13.35 -0.58
CA ILE A 148 -5.65 13.18 -0.83
C ILE A 148 -6.34 14.53 -0.58
N SER A 149 -7.10 15.02 -1.55
CA SER A 149 -7.76 16.32 -1.50
C SER A 149 -9.07 16.33 -0.69
N ILE A 150 -9.02 15.92 0.58
CA ILE A 150 -10.15 16.06 1.50
C ILE A 150 -10.05 17.42 2.17
N LYS A 151 -10.89 18.38 1.76
CA LYS A 151 -10.81 19.79 2.22
C LYS A 151 -10.88 19.91 3.74
N GLU A 152 -11.70 19.11 4.39
CA GLU A 152 -11.89 19.11 5.85
C GLU A 152 -10.70 18.50 6.62
N ALA A 153 -9.79 17.84 5.93
CA ALA A 153 -8.60 17.21 6.52
C ALA A 153 -7.29 17.94 6.19
N CYS A 154 -7.31 18.80 5.17
CA CYS A 154 -6.17 19.60 4.74
C CYS A 154 -6.27 21.03 5.30
N ASP A 155 -5.14 21.68 5.55
CA ASP A 155 -5.13 23.13 5.58
C ASP A 155 -5.22 23.69 4.14
N GLU A 156 -5.39 25.01 4.03
CA GLU A 156 -5.61 25.66 2.73
C GLU A 156 -4.37 25.54 1.82
N GLU A 157 -3.18 25.62 2.39
CA GLU A 157 -1.92 25.50 1.65
C GLU A 157 -1.75 24.08 1.09
N GLU A 158 -1.90 23.06 1.92
CA GLU A 158 -1.83 21.65 1.51
C GLU A 158 -2.86 21.35 0.42
N TYR A 159 -4.10 21.80 0.61
CA TYR A 159 -5.16 21.57 -0.36
C TYR A 159 -4.84 22.19 -1.72
N ASN A 160 -4.37 23.43 -1.74
CA ASN A 160 -4.00 24.14 -2.97
C ASN A 160 -2.77 23.50 -3.65
N LEU A 161 -1.80 23.01 -2.88
CA LEU A 161 -0.65 22.27 -3.42
C LEU A 161 -1.10 20.96 -4.09
N ILE A 162 -2.02 20.22 -3.47
CA ILE A 162 -2.58 18.98 -4.07
C ILE A 162 -3.28 19.32 -5.38
N LEU A 163 -4.15 20.33 -5.43
CA LEU A 163 -4.84 20.70 -6.66
C LEU A 163 -3.90 21.13 -7.78
N LYS A 164 -2.81 21.81 -7.43
CA LYS A 164 -1.76 22.21 -8.38
C LYS A 164 -1.01 20.99 -8.91
N ASP A 165 -0.72 20.01 -8.07
CA ASP A 165 -0.07 18.75 -8.45
C ASP A 165 -0.98 17.93 -9.37
N VAL A 166 -2.27 17.79 -9.03
CA VAL A 166 -3.29 17.13 -9.88
C VAL A 166 -3.36 17.79 -11.27
N LYS A 167 -3.33 19.11 -11.34
CA LYS A 167 -3.37 19.83 -12.61
C LYS A 167 -2.12 19.59 -13.46
N ARG A 168 -0.94 19.45 -12.82
CA ARG A 168 0.34 19.23 -13.51
C ARG A 168 0.52 17.77 -13.93
N HIS A 169 0.04 16.84 -13.11
CA HIS A 169 0.25 15.41 -13.25
C HIS A 169 -1.09 14.63 -13.20
N PRO A 170 -2.07 14.95 -14.08
CA PRO A 170 -3.42 14.38 -14.01
C PRO A 170 -3.42 12.85 -14.19
N ASN A 171 -2.40 12.30 -14.84
CA ASN A 171 -2.26 10.85 -15.02
C ASN A 171 -1.79 10.12 -13.76
N ASP A 172 -1.22 10.81 -12.78
CA ASP A 172 -0.77 10.21 -11.53
C ASP A 172 -1.86 10.18 -10.46
N TYR A 173 -3.02 10.78 -10.76
CA TYR A 173 -4.16 10.89 -9.87
C TYR A 173 -5.41 10.24 -10.44
N LEU A 174 -6.33 9.94 -9.54
CA LEU A 174 -7.70 9.54 -9.82
C LEU A 174 -8.68 10.49 -9.14
N ALA A 175 -9.84 10.67 -9.75
CA ALA A 175 -10.98 11.28 -9.11
C ALA A 175 -11.88 10.18 -8.56
N GLN A 176 -12.19 10.26 -7.27
CA GLN A 176 -13.09 9.32 -6.61
C GLN A 176 -14.21 10.09 -5.93
N GLU A 177 -15.42 9.57 -6.04
CA GLU A 177 -16.58 10.11 -5.33
C GLU A 177 -16.27 10.14 -3.84
N LYS A 178 -16.55 11.30 -3.21
CA LYS A 178 -16.29 11.51 -1.79
C LYS A 178 -17.34 10.77 -0.98
N PHE A 179 -16.90 9.92 -0.09
CA PHE A 179 -17.74 9.38 0.98
C PHE A 179 -17.41 10.07 2.31
N ILE A 180 -18.37 10.12 3.19
CA ILE A 180 -18.19 10.69 4.52
C ILE A 180 -17.98 9.55 5.51
N SER A 181 -16.82 9.55 6.16
CA SER A 181 -16.59 8.66 7.30
C SER A 181 -17.35 9.18 8.51
N MET A 182 -18.25 8.36 9.05
CA MET A 182 -18.96 8.70 10.29
C MET A 182 -18.00 8.60 11.47
N PRO A 183 -17.81 9.69 12.25
CA PRO A 183 -16.98 9.62 13.44
C PRO A 183 -17.66 8.79 14.53
N ILE A 184 -16.86 8.20 15.40
CA ILE A 184 -17.31 7.55 16.63
C ILE A 184 -16.86 8.38 17.83
N LEU A 185 -17.64 8.31 18.91
CA LEU A 185 -17.28 8.93 20.19
C LEU A 185 -16.43 7.97 21.02
N SER A 186 -15.29 8.46 21.46
CA SER A 186 -14.47 7.78 22.46
C SER A 186 -15.13 7.83 23.85
N PRO A 187 -14.67 7.04 24.83
CA PRO A 187 -15.14 7.16 26.23
C PRO A 187 -15.02 8.56 26.81
N ASN A 188 -14.01 9.33 26.34
CA ASN A 188 -13.78 10.72 26.75
C ASN A 188 -14.61 11.74 25.96
N LYS A 189 -15.58 11.29 25.16
CA LYS A 189 -16.46 12.12 24.32
C LYS A 189 -15.73 12.89 23.21
N GLU A 190 -14.55 12.44 22.82
CA GLU A 190 -13.85 12.96 21.63
C GLU A 190 -14.27 12.18 20.39
N GLU A 191 -14.43 12.88 19.28
CA GLU A 191 -14.78 12.27 17.99
C GLU A 191 -13.55 11.78 17.26
N TYR A 192 -13.63 10.56 16.71
CA TYR A 192 -12.59 9.95 15.90
C TYR A 192 -13.17 9.28 14.66
N HIS A 193 -12.50 9.50 13.53
CA HIS A 193 -12.72 8.71 12.33
C HIS A 193 -11.92 7.42 12.43
N VAL A 194 -12.53 6.30 12.07
CA VAL A 194 -11.94 4.95 12.21
C VAL A 194 -11.72 4.33 10.85
N CYS A 195 -10.56 3.72 10.67
CA CYS A 195 -10.25 2.82 9.57
C CYS A 195 -9.93 1.44 10.14
N ILE A 196 -10.68 0.43 9.72
CA ILE A 196 -10.43 -0.96 10.08
C ILE A 196 -9.85 -1.68 8.86
N GLY A 197 -8.68 -2.27 9.02
CA GLY A 197 -8.04 -3.14 8.04
C GLY A 197 -8.30 -4.61 8.37
N SER A 198 -8.56 -5.41 7.35
CA SER A 198 -8.67 -6.86 7.48
C SER A 198 -7.59 -7.52 6.66
N TYR A 199 -6.80 -8.37 7.30
CA TYR A 199 -5.82 -9.21 6.63
C TYR A 199 -6.48 -10.46 6.09
N THR A 200 -6.11 -10.84 4.86
CA THR A 200 -6.52 -12.11 4.27
C THR A 200 -5.29 -12.86 3.79
N VAL A 201 -5.23 -14.15 4.09
CA VAL A 201 -4.20 -15.06 3.60
C VAL A 201 -4.90 -16.24 2.92
N GLU A 202 -4.55 -16.51 1.67
CA GLU A 202 -5.19 -17.56 0.86
C GLU A 202 -6.73 -17.48 0.84
N GLY A 203 -7.27 -16.23 0.78
CA GLY A 203 -8.71 -15.99 0.78
C GLY A 203 -9.40 -16.14 2.13
N LYS A 204 -8.66 -16.46 3.19
CA LYS A 204 -9.19 -16.59 4.56
C LYS A 204 -8.83 -15.36 5.39
N HIS A 205 -9.73 -14.97 6.29
CA HIS A 205 -9.45 -13.92 7.25
C HIS A 205 -8.28 -14.30 8.16
N ALA A 206 -7.32 -13.39 8.33
CA ALA A 206 -6.09 -13.63 9.07
C ALA A 206 -5.83 -12.60 10.19
N GLY A 207 -6.71 -11.65 10.39
CA GLY A 207 -6.61 -10.65 11.48
C GLY A 207 -7.16 -9.29 11.10
N PHE A 208 -7.27 -8.44 12.11
CA PHE A 208 -7.67 -7.04 11.97
C PHE A 208 -6.60 -6.10 12.52
N TYR A 209 -6.58 -4.89 12.02
CA TYR A 209 -5.96 -3.75 12.66
C TYR A 209 -6.86 -2.54 12.53
N ALA A 210 -6.68 -1.53 13.38
CA ALA A 210 -7.43 -0.29 13.28
C ALA A 210 -6.51 0.93 13.42
N ARG A 211 -6.91 1.99 12.73
CA ARG A 211 -6.31 3.32 12.87
C ARG A 211 -7.40 4.34 13.12
N ILE A 212 -7.11 5.32 13.96
CA ILE A 212 -8.04 6.42 14.25
C ILE A 212 -7.38 7.77 14.01
N SER A 213 -8.19 8.75 13.64
CA SER A 213 -7.77 10.13 13.45
C SER A 213 -8.88 11.09 13.88
N LYS A 214 -8.52 12.26 14.40
CA LYS A 214 -9.47 13.36 14.65
C LYS A 214 -9.93 14.04 13.34
N LYS A 215 -9.23 13.79 12.23
CA LYS A 215 -9.59 14.27 10.90
C LYS A 215 -10.21 13.16 10.05
N PRO A 216 -11.08 13.49 9.06
CA PRO A 216 -11.70 12.50 8.17
C PRO A 216 -10.69 11.87 7.16
N ARG A 217 -9.41 11.94 7.44
CA ARG A 217 -8.31 11.34 6.69
C ARG A 217 -7.42 10.55 7.64
N ILE A 218 -7.20 9.30 7.32
CA ILE A 218 -6.26 8.45 8.05
C ILE A 218 -4.89 8.60 7.37
N ASP A 219 -4.04 9.43 7.95
CA ASP A 219 -2.69 9.74 7.45
C ASP A 219 -1.59 9.26 8.41
N SER A 220 -0.36 9.72 8.23
CA SER A 220 0.79 9.36 9.07
C SER A 220 0.66 9.77 10.53
N HIS A 221 -0.27 10.67 10.86
CA HIS A 221 -0.54 11.12 12.23
C HIS A 221 -1.66 10.31 12.91
N ALA A 222 -2.30 9.38 12.18
CA ALA A 222 -3.32 8.52 12.75
C ALA A 222 -2.70 7.55 13.77
N LEU A 223 -3.44 7.28 14.85
CA LEU A 223 -3.01 6.37 15.91
C LEU A 223 -3.40 4.93 15.54
N ASP A 224 -2.47 4.01 15.71
CA ASP A 224 -2.74 2.58 15.58
C ASP A 224 -3.35 2.05 16.88
N LEU A 225 -4.42 1.25 16.75
CA LEU A 225 -5.13 0.65 17.87
C LEU A 225 -5.28 -0.86 17.69
N PRO A 226 -5.19 -1.61 18.79
CA PRO A 226 -5.58 -3.02 18.78
C PRO A 226 -7.08 -3.17 18.53
N VAL A 227 -7.46 -4.21 17.79
CA VAL A 227 -8.87 -4.59 17.59
C VAL A 227 -9.20 -5.74 18.52
N ILE A 228 -10.19 -5.53 19.39
CA ILE A 228 -10.74 -6.57 20.27
C ILE A 228 -11.97 -7.15 19.58
N ILE A 229 -11.99 -8.47 19.45
CA ILE A 229 -13.13 -9.20 18.89
C ILE A 229 -13.90 -9.82 20.06
N GLU A 230 -15.14 -9.38 20.24
CA GLU A 230 -16.08 -10.02 21.15
C GLU A 230 -16.67 -11.25 20.44
N ARG A 231 -16.58 -12.41 21.09
CA ARG A 231 -17.23 -13.62 20.62
C ARG A 231 -18.62 -13.65 21.23
N GLY A 232 -19.63 -13.47 20.39
CA GLY A 232 -21.01 -13.68 20.76
C GLY A 232 -21.34 -15.16 21.00
#